data_929033eee38ba80485e098eab15c3df2
#
_entry.id   929033eee38ba80485e098eab15c3df2
#
_cell.length_a   1.000
_cell.length_b   1.000
_cell.length_c   1.000
_cell.angle_alpha   90.00
_cell.angle_beta   90.00
_cell.angle_gamma   90.00
#
_symmetry.space_group_name_H-M   'P 1'
#
loop_
_entity.id
_entity.type
_entity.pdbx_description
1 polymer ?
#
loop_
_entity_poly.entity_id
_entity_poly.type
_entity_poly.pdbx_seq_one_letter_code
_entity_poly.pdbx_strand_id
1 'polypeptide(L)'
;MKTTSSPAALALAEAAPMSNVRWRIFLILLLLTAINYIDRASLSVALPLIAPEFNLTPAMEGLMLSAFFWSYALMQIPGGLLLDRFHTRGIIGAATIAWGAFQALGAASHNWLVLLFTRIGLGVAESPIMPAGAKLNGSWLTPNERGRGAVLVDGGAPLGSALGAILISALIAWLGSWRLAFVIAGVGTILAGVLAWKYIRNHPSEHPGVNEAELRHITEGNASAHAAAAKASIPLRVLLKDRSIFAMFAGYSCILAVFYGLLTWMPSYLHKEHGLDISAMGGATFLIFMCGFVGELIGGWIGDRWRASGASPNLVMRVMFSGSSLVAAACILGAAYVGNTGAVITLLCVAMFFIRWCGMYWCLPAIIGGPSRTGVLGGTMNFCGNMAGVLVPIIIGLIVQFTGAYFFALIFFVAAAVLIAVFSSLIDYRERTF
;
A
#
# COMPACT_ATOMS: atom_id res chain seq x y z
N MET A 1 -28.78 0.35 42.10
CA MET A 1 -29.04 1.77 42.12
C MET A 1 -28.81 2.30 40.71
N LYS A 2 -29.87 2.59 39.95
CA LYS A 2 -29.77 3.23 38.63
C LYS A 2 -29.57 4.72 38.88
N THR A 3 -28.37 5.25 38.69
CA THR A 3 -28.11 6.69 38.69
C THR A 3 -28.75 7.28 37.44
N THR A 4 -29.90 7.88 37.60
CA THR A 4 -30.52 8.75 36.58
C THR A 4 -29.66 10.00 36.43
N SER A 5 -28.94 10.12 35.33
CA SER A 5 -28.22 11.34 34.96
C SER A 5 -29.21 12.51 34.85
N SER A 6 -28.87 13.65 35.50
CA SER A 6 -29.68 14.88 35.47
C SER A 6 -29.87 15.35 34.01
N PRO A 7 -31.08 15.87 33.64
CA PRO A 7 -31.32 16.45 32.32
C PRO A 7 -30.30 17.52 31.90
N ALA A 8 -29.76 18.27 32.87
CA ALA A 8 -28.72 19.26 32.66
C ALA A 8 -27.36 18.64 32.27
N ALA A 9 -27.03 17.45 32.80
CA ALA A 9 -25.83 16.70 32.43
C ALA A 9 -25.93 16.12 31.01
N LEU A 10 -27.14 15.72 30.60
CA LEU A 10 -27.42 15.27 29.22
C LEU A 10 -27.32 16.44 28.22
N ALA A 11 -27.86 17.62 28.55
CA ALA A 11 -27.78 18.80 27.70
C ALA A 11 -26.34 19.36 27.58
N LEU A 12 -25.52 19.27 28.64
CA LEU A 12 -24.10 19.64 28.58
C LEU A 12 -23.26 18.61 27.78
N ALA A 13 -23.61 17.33 27.79
CA ALA A 13 -22.98 16.32 26.97
C ALA A 13 -23.29 16.47 25.46
N GLU A 14 -24.48 17.02 25.14
CA GLU A 14 -24.88 17.35 23.77
C GLU A 14 -24.15 18.58 23.20
N ALA A 15 -23.69 19.51 24.06
CA ALA A 15 -22.98 20.72 23.65
C ALA A 15 -21.47 20.56 23.51
N ALA A 16 -20.88 19.44 23.92
CA ALA A 16 -19.45 19.23 23.82
C ALA A 16 -19.06 18.90 22.36
N PRO A 17 -18.02 19.56 21.80
CA PRO A 17 -17.54 19.22 20.46
C PRO A 17 -17.10 17.76 20.40
N MET A 18 -17.46 17.07 19.31
CA MET A 18 -17.13 15.68 19.10
C MET A 18 -15.60 15.47 19.11
N SER A 19 -15.12 14.53 19.91
CA SER A 19 -13.71 14.15 19.88
C SER A 19 -13.34 13.54 18.51
N ASN A 20 -12.04 13.60 18.15
CA ASN A 20 -11.55 13.15 16.87
C ASN A 20 -10.58 11.96 17.03
N VAL A 21 -10.83 11.08 17.98
CA VAL A 21 -9.95 9.94 18.28
C VAL A 21 -9.90 8.97 17.11
N ARG A 22 -11.02 8.72 16.43
CA ARG A 22 -11.07 7.88 15.24
C ARG A 22 -10.06 8.31 14.17
N TRP A 23 -9.97 9.60 13.90
CA TRP A 23 -9.04 10.12 12.90
C TRP A 23 -7.57 10.04 13.35
N ARG A 24 -7.30 10.16 14.66
CA ARG A 24 -5.96 9.94 15.22
C ARG A 24 -5.52 8.49 15.06
N ILE A 25 -6.42 7.52 15.23
CA ILE A 25 -6.15 6.10 14.97
C ILE A 25 -5.82 5.90 13.48
N PHE A 26 -6.56 6.52 12.57
CA PHE A 26 -6.28 6.40 11.14
C PHE A 26 -5.00 7.12 10.71
N LEU A 27 -4.59 8.20 11.38
CA LEU A 27 -3.26 8.80 11.21
C LEU A 27 -2.15 7.87 11.71
N ILE A 28 -2.36 7.14 12.81
CA ILE A 28 -1.42 6.11 13.26
C ILE A 28 -1.34 4.97 12.25
N LEU A 29 -2.45 4.53 11.67
CA LEU A 29 -2.46 3.51 10.62
C LEU A 29 -1.74 3.99 9.35
N LEU A 30 -1.94 5.23 8.93
CA LEU A 30 -1.17 5.88 7.86
C LEU A 30 0.34 5.82 8.17
N LEU A 31 0.73 6.21 9.39
CA LEU A 31 2.13 6.17 9.82
C LEU A 31 2.69 4.74 9.81
N LEU A 32 1.95 3.76 10.34
CA LEU A 32 2.37 2.36 10.33
C LEU A 32 2.52 1.83 8.90
N THR A 33 1.59 2.18 8.00
CA THR A 33 1.70 1.80 6.58
C THR A 33 2.88 2.51 5.91
N ALA A 34 3.14 3.77 6.24
CA ALA A 34 4.33 4.47 5.73
C ALA A 34 5.62 3.80 6.22
N ILE A 35 5.74 3.44 7.51
CA ILE A 35 6.87 2.69 8.06
C ILE A 35 7.03 1.34 7.36
N ASN A 36 5.93 0.63 7.12
CA ASN A 36 5.91 -0.63 6.38
C ASN A 36 6.59 -0.48 5.00
N TYR A 37 6.27 0.58 4.26
CA TYR A 37 6.88 0.83 2.95
C TYR A 37 8.30 1.41 3.04
N ILE A 38 8.67 2.10 4.13
CA ILE A 38 10.07 2.47 4.43
C ILE A 38 10.92 1.20 4.56
N ASP A 39 10.45 0.22 5.34
CA ASP A 39 11.16 -1.04 5.56
C ASP A 39 11.25 -1.89 4.29
N ARG A 40 10.24 -1.86 3.43
CA ARG A 40 10.30 -2.49 2.09
C ARG A 40 11.31 -1.80 1.18
N ALA A 41 11.31 -0.46 1.14
CA ALA A 41 12.23 0.31 0.32
C ALA A 41 13.69 0.18 0.82
N SER A 42 13.91 -0.11 2.10
CA SER A 42 15.25 -0.17 2.69
C SER A 42 16.18 -1.16 1.99
N LEU A 43 15.66 -2.33 1.59
CA LEU A 43 16.45 -3.32 0.87
C LEU A 43 16.81 -2.83 -0.54
N SER A 44 15.87 -2.27 -1.29
CA SER A 44 16.13 -1.80 -2.66
C SER A 44 17.11 -0.63 -2.70
N VAL A 45 17.05 0.27 -1.71
CA VAL A 45 18.01 1.38 -1.54
C VAL A 45 19.41 0.90 -1.17
N ALA A 46 19.49 -0.10 -0.29
CA ALA A 46 20.78 -0.67 0.15
C ALA A 46 21.38 -1.69 -0.83
N LEU A 47 20.59 -2.19 -1.79
CA LEU A 47 20.97 -3.26 -2.70
C LEU A 47 22.25 -2.98 -3.50
N PRO A 48 22.53 -1.75 -4.01
CA PRO A 48 23.78 -1.44 -4.67
C PRO A 48 25.04 -1.69 -3.81
N LEU A 49 24.91 -1.64 -2.47
CA LEU A 49 26.00 -1.95 -1.52
C LEU A 49 26.00 -3.42 -1.13
N ILE A 50 24.83 -4.04 -0.99
CA ILE A 50 24.68 -5.44 -0.59
C ILE A 50 25.08 -6.40 -1.71
N ALA A 51 24.72 -6.07 -2.96
CA ALA A 51 24.97 -6.94 -4.10
C ALA A 51 26.44 -7.26 -4.35
N PRO A 52 27.39 -6.29 -4.34
CA PRO A 52 28.81 -6.58 -4.41
C PRO A 52 29.34 -7.34 -3.19
N GLU A 53 28.87 -7.00 -1.98
CA GLU A 53 29.32 -7.63 -0.73
C GLU A 53 28.99 -9.13 -0.69
N PHE A 54 27.82 -9.53 -1.18
CA PHE A 54 27.38 -10.93 -1.19
C PHE A 54 27.55 -11.60 -2.55
N ASN A 55 28.19 -10.94 -3.53
CA ASN A 55 28.40 -11.43 -4.90
C ASN A 55 27.08 -11.87 -5.58
N LEU A 56 26.05 -11.02 -5.48
CA LEU A 56 24.73 -11.33 -6.02
C LEU A 56 24.70 -11.14 -7.54
N THR A 57 24.10 -12.11 -8.23
CA THR A 57 23.68 -11.92 -9.63
C THR A 57 22.36 -11.14 -9.69
N PRO A 58 22.01 -10.49 -10.82
CA PRO A 58 20.73 -9.80 -10.96
C PRO A 58 19.50 -10.68 -10.67
N ALA A 59 19.56 -11.98 -11.01
CA ALA A 59 18.50 -12.92 -10.64
C ALA A 59 18.40 -13.14 -9.13
N MET A 60 19.53 -13.20 -8.40
CA MET A 60 19.55 -13.31 -6.94
C MET A 60 19.08 -12.01 -6.29
N GLU A 61 19.42 -10.84 -6.86
CA GLU A 61 18.87 -9.54 -6.43
C GLU A 61 17.32 -9.57 -6.53
N GLY A 62 16.78 -10.00 -7.66
CA GLY A 62 15.35 -10.12 -7.88
C GLY A 62 14.66 -11.10 -6.93
N LEU A 63 15.30 -12.26 -6.68
CA LEU A 63 14.82 -13.25 -5.72
C LEU A 63 14.74 -12.66 -4.31
N MET A 64 15.77 -11.92 -3.89
CA MET A 64 15.84 -11.29 -2.57
C MET A 64 14.79 -10.18 -2.41
N LEU A 65 14.59 -9.36 -3.44
CA LEU A 65 13.57 -8.33 -3.47
C LEU A 65 12.14 -8.90 -3.44
N SER A 66 11.94 -10.11 -3.99
CA SER A 66 10.65 -10.78 -4.01
C SER A 66 10.34 -11.56 -2.73
N ALA A 67 11.37 -11.98 -1.96
CA ALA A 67 11.23 -12.89 -0.83
C ALA A 67 10.23 -12.42 0.24
N PHE A 68 10.17 -11.12 0.48
CA PHE A 68 9.18 -10.50 1.35
C PHE A 68 7.75 -10.85 0.91
N PHE A 69 7.47 -10.71 -0.39
CA PHE A 69 6.11 -10.89 -0.92
C PHE A 69 5.62 -12.33 -0.87
N TRP A 70 6.52 -13.33 -0.86
CA TRP A 70 6.14 -14.75 -0.76
C TRP A 70 5.38 -15.02 0.54
N SER A 71 6.00 -14.66 1.64
CA SER A 71 5.42 -14.87 2.96
C SER A 71 4.27 -13.90 3.26
N TYR A 72 4.40 -12.64 2.83
CA TYR A 72 3.36 -11.63 2.99
C TYR A 72 2.04 -12.05 2.34
N ALA A 73 2.08 -12.50 1.07
CA ALA A 73 0.88 -12.93 0.36
C ALA A 73 0.24 -14.19 0.97
N LEU A 74 1.06 -15.18 1.34
CA LEU A 74 0.59 -16.42 1.95
C LEU A 74 0.00 -16.20 3.34
N MET A 75 0.58 -15.29 4.11
CA MET A 75 0.19 -15.05 5.50
C MET A 75 -0.95 -14.03 5.67
N GLN A 76 -1.44 -13.39 4.59
CA GLN A 76 -2.59 -12.49 4.68
C GLN A 76 -3.86 -13.20 5.16
N ILE A 77 -4.12 -14.42 4.68
CA ILE A 77 -5.30 -15.20 5.12
C ILE A 77 -5.15 -15.65 6.56
N PRO A 78 -4.05 -16.33 6.99
CA PRO A 78 -3.82 -16.65 8.40
C PRO A 78 -3.82 -15.42 9.31
N GLY A 79 -3.24 -14.29 8.86
CA GLY A 79 -3.24 -13.02 9.58
C GLY A 79 -4.64 -12.47 9.83
N GLY A 80 -5.53 -12.58 8.84
CA GLY A 80 -6.95 -12.26 8.99
C GLY A 80 -7.65 -13.15 10.03
N LEU A 81 -7.43 -14.46 9.99
CA LEU A 81 -7.98 -15.40 10.98
C LEU A 81 -7.47 -15.15 12.40
N LEU A 82 -6.20 -14.73 12.55
CA LEU A 82 -5.67 -14.31 13.85
C LEU A 82 -6.41 -13.09 14.40
N LEU A 83 -6.76 -12.13 13.56
CA LEU A 83 -7.53 -10.95 13.95
C LEU A 83 -8.97 -11.28 14.38
N ASP A 84 -9.55 -12.33 13.83
CA ASP A 84 -10.89 -12.77 14.23
C ASP A 84 -10.87 -13.47 15.60
N ARG A 85 -9.76 -14.16 15.91
CA ARG A 85 -9.60 -14.88 17.17
C ARG A 85 -9.04 -14.01 18.30
N PHE A 86 -8.17 -13.05 17.98
CA PHE A 86 -7.46 -12.21 18.94
C PHE A 86 -7.83 -10.73 18.78
N HIS A 87 -7.51 -9.94 19.79
CA HIS A 87 -7.76 -8.51 19.80
C HIS A 87 -6.87 -7.77 18.78
N THR A 88 -7.47 -6.95 17.93
CA THR A 88 -6.80 -6.17 16.86
C THR A 88 -5.62 -5.35 17.40
N ARG A 89 -5.80 -4.69 18.56
CA ARG A 89 -4.75 -3.94 19.26
C ARG A 89 -3.49 -4.78 19.52
N GLY A 90 -3.67 -6.00 20.05
CA GLY A 90 -2.55 -6.89 20.37
C GLY A 90 -1.83 -7.36 19.11
N ILE A 91 -2.58 -7.71 18.06
CA ILE A 91 -2.02 -8.15 16.78
C ILE A 91 -1.23 -7.02 16.11
N ILE A 92 -1.77 -5.79 16.02
CA ILE A 92 -1.06 -4.66 15.43
C ILE A 92 0.26 -4.40 16.18
N GLY A 93 0.21 -4.35 17.51
CA GLY A 93 1.42 -4.10 18.32
C GLY A 93 2.47 -5.20 18.16
N ALA A 94 2.08 -6.47 18.34
CA ALA A 94 2.99 -7.62 18.23
C ALA A 94 3.56 -7.75 16.81
N ALA A 95 2.73 -7.62 15.77
CA ALA A 95 3.14 -7.65 14.38
C ALA A 95 4.17 -6.55 14.07
N THR A 96 3.88 -5.29 14.48
CA THR A 96 4.80 -4.17 14.24
C THR A 96 6.13 -4.34 14.96
N ILE A 97 6.12 -4.81 16.21
CA ILE A 97 7.36 -5.09 16.96
C ILE A 97 8.14 -6.24 16.30
N ALA A 98 7.45 -7.30 15.88
CA ALA A 98 8.11 -8.44 15.24
C ALA A 98 8.74 -8.05 13.89
N TRP A 99 8.03 -7.29 13.02
CA TRP A 99 8.64 -6.90 11.76
C TRP A 99 9.81 -5.93 11.95
N GLY A 100 9.73 -4.99 12.92
CA GLY A 100 10.85 -4.13 13.27
C GLY A 100 12.05 -4.93 13.77
N ALA A 101 11.84 -6.01 14.53
CA ALA A 101 12.90 -6.93 14.92
C ALA A 101 13.52 -7.65 13.70
N PHE A 102 12.73 -8.14 12.74
CA PHE A 102 13.25 -8.74 11.51
C PHE A 102 13.99 -7.71 10.64
N GLN A 103 13.53 -6.46 10.59
CA GLN A 103 14.23 -5.38 9.91
C GLN A 103 15.62 -5.14 10.54
N ALA A 104 15.71 -5.05 11.87
CA ALA A 104 16.97 -4.88 12.59
C ALA A 104 17.87 -6.12 12.45
N LEU A 105 17.32 -7.33 12.54
CA LEU A 105 18.05 -8.59 12.36
C LEU A 105 18.68 -8.72 10.97
N GLY A 106 18.10 -8.08 9.96
CA GLY A 106 18.70 -7.99 8.62
C GLY A 106 20.12 -7.42 8.65
N ALA A 107 20.43 -6.54 9.61
CA ALA A 107 21.77 -5.99 9.79
C ALA A 107 22.83 -7.04 10.22
N ALA A 108 22.42 -8.10 10.91
CA ALA A 108 23.30 -9.18 11.34
C ALA A 108 23.61 -10.21 10.23
N SER A 109 23.08 -10.00 9.03
CA SER A 109 23.29 -10.92 7.92
C SER A 109 24.74 -10.89 7.43
N HIS A 110 25.37 -12.05 7.41
CA HIS A 110 26.74 -12.27 6.92
C HIS A 110 26.78 -13.01 5.57
N ASN A 111 25.62 -13.40 5.05
CA ASN A 111 25.45 -13.94 3.72
C ASN A 111 24.02 -13.65 3.21
N TRP A 112 23.81 -13.84 1.92
CA TRP A 112 22.54 -13.53 1.26
C TRP A 112 21.36 -14.42 1.74
N LEU A 113 21.61 -15.67 2.14
CA LEU A 113 20.56 -16.57 2.64
C LEU A 113 19.99 -16.08 3.98
N VAL A 114 20.85 -15.66 4.90
CA VAL A 114 20.41 -15.11 6.19
C VAL A 114 19.57 -13.85 5.95
N LEU A 115 20.00 -12.97 5.04
CA LEU A 115 19.21 -11.78 4.68
C LEU A 115 17.88 -12.16 4.05
N LEU A 116 17.86 -13.16 3.16
CA LEU A 116 16.63 -13.69 2.56
C LEU A 116 15.63 -14.15 3.63
N PHE A 117 16.09 -14.94 4.61
CA PHE A 117 15.22 -15.41 5.70
C PHE A 117 14.70 -14.26 6.57
N THR A 118 15.48 -13.20 6.80
CA THR A 118 14.96 -12.02 7.51
C THR A 118 13.87 -11.31 6.70
N ARG A 119 13.97 -11.26 5.36
CA ARG A 119 12.91 -10.71 4.49
C ARG A 119 11.64 -11.55 4.52
N ILE A 120 11.77 -12.89 4.52
CA ILE A 120 10.61 -13.79 4.68
C ILE A 120 9.96 -13.56 6.05
N GLY A 121 10.73 -13.50 7.13
CA GLY A 121 10.22 -13.22 8.48
C GLY A 121 9.52 -11.86 8.58
N LEU A 122 10.07 -10.83 7.93
CA LEU A 122 9.47 -9.51 7.84
C LEU A 122 8.11 -9.57 7.15
N GLY A 123 7.98 -10.29 6.02
CA GLY A 123 6.72 -10.45 5.30
C GLY A 123 5.65 -11.19 6.13
N VAL A 124 6.03 -12.25 6.88
CA VAL A 124 5.13 -12.92 7.83
C VAL A 124 4.61 -11.94 8.86
N ALA A 125 5.51 -11.17 9.48
CA ALA A 125 5.15 -10.26 10.57
C ALA A 125 4.29 -9.08 10.10
N GLU A 126 4.51 -8.56 8.88
CA GLU A 126 3.71 -7.46 8.32
C GLU A 126 2.31 -7.86 7.86
N SER A 127 2.09 -9.13 7.53
CA SER A 127 0.87 -9.58 6.85
C SER A 127 -0.46 -9.23 7.55
N PRO A 128 -0.58 -9.14 8.89
CA PRO A 128 -1.84 -8.84 9.55
C PRO A 128 -2.26 -7.36 9.49
N ILE A 129 -1.35 -6.44 9.11
CA ILE A 129 -1.58 -5.00 9.26
C ILE A 129 -2.71 -4.48 8.36
N MET A 130 -2.74 -4.87 7.08
CA MET A 130 -3.81 -4.44 6.18
C MET A 130 -5.18 -5.00 6.57
N PRO A 131 -5.33 -6.31 6.91
CA PRO A 131 -6.57 -6.82 7.49
C PRO A 131 -6.96 -6.12 8.80
N ALA A 132 -6.01 -5.77 9.67
CA ALA A 132 -6.28 -5.03 10.90
C ALA A 132 -6.81 -3.62 10.62
N GLY A 133 -6.21 -2.92 9.66
CA GLY A 133 -6.70 -1.62 9.18
C GLY A 133 -8.14 -1.69 8.66
N ALA A 134 -8.45 -2.71 7.87
CA ALA A 134 -9.80 -2.95 7.37
C ALA A 134 -10.81 -3.25 8.51
N LYS A 135 -10.41 -4.02 9.52
CA LYS A 135 -11.24 -4.32 10.71
C LYS A 135 -11.50 -3.05 11.54
N LEU A 136 -10.47 -2.23 11.77
CA LEU A 136 -10.63 -0.94 12.45
C LEU A 136 -11.49 0.04 11.64
N ASN A 137 -11.37 0.03 10.31
CA ASN A 137 -12.22 0.83 9.43
C ASN A 137 -13.71 0.50 9.64
N GLY A 138 -14.04 -0.79 9.75
CA GLY A 138 -15.41 -1.24 10.02
C GLY A 138 -15.93 -0.88 11.40
N SER A 139 -15.07 -0.85 12.43
CA SER A 139 -15.48 -0.67 13.84
C SER A 139 -15.39 0.78 14.34
N TRP A 140 -14.50 1.61 13.76
CA TRP A 140 -14.23 2.98 14.22
C TRP A 140 -14.82 4.06 13.32
N LEU A 141 -15.17 3.75 12.07
CA LEU A 141 -15.73 4.70 11.11
C LEU A 141 -17.15 4.34 10.71
N THR A 142 -17.96 5.38 10.51
CA THR A 142 -19.29 5.24 9.92
C THR A 142 -19.18 4.88 8.43
N PRO A 143 -20.20 4.29 7.79
CA PRO A 143 -20.18 3.93 6.37
C PRO A 143 -19.74 5.07 5.45
N ASN A 144 -20.15 6.31 5.76
CA ASN A 144 -19.81 7.50 4.98
C ASN A 144 -18.35 7.95 5.14
N GLU A 145 -17.67 7.51 6.21
CA GLU A 145 -16.26 7.86 6.52
C GLU A 145 -15.28 6.77 6.08
N ARG A 146 -15.75 5.53 5.85
CA ARG A 146 -14.89 4.37 5.54
C ARG A 146 -14.01 4.57 4.31
N GLY A 147 -14.51 5.27 3.29
CA GLY A 147 -13.72 5.60 2.11
C GLY A 147 -12.50 6.45 2.44
N ARG A 148 -12.68 7.49 3.27
CA ARG A 148 -11.57 8.35 3.74
C ARG A 148 -10.57 7.56 4.60
N GLY A 149 -11.06 6.68 5.47
CA GLY A 149 -10.21 5.79 6.27
C GLY A 149 -9.35 4.88 5.41
N ALA A 150 -9.93 4.27 4.36
CA ALA A 150 -9.21 3.42 3.43
C ALA A 150 -8.12 4.19 2.66
N VAL A 151 -8.42 5.40 2.17
CA VAL A 151 -7.45 6.28 1.48
C VAL A 151 -6.29 6.67 2.41
N LEU A 152 -6.56 6.96 3.70
CA LEU A 152 -5.49 7.26 4.65
C LEU A 152 -4.56 6.06 4.84
N VAL A 153 -5.09 4.84 4.92
CA VAL A 153 -4.27 3.63 5.07
C VAL A 153 -3.47 3.36 3.78
N ASP A 154 -4.09 3.45 2.60
CA ASP A 154 -3.42 3.19 1.30
C ASP A 154 -2.37 4.26 0.96
N GLY A 155 -2.65 5.53 1.27
CA GLY A 155 -1.72 6.66 1.05
C GLY A 155 -0.38 6.52 1.77
N GLY A 156 -0.30 5.67 2.80
CA GLY A 156 0.96 5.30 3.43
C GLY A 156 1.94 4.59 2.48
N ALA A 157 1.45 3.93 1.43
CA ALA A 157 2.30 3.19 0.50
C ALA A 157 3.23 4.11 -0.33
N PRO A 158 2.75 5.05 -1.14
CA PRO A 158 3.62 5.94 -1.89
C PRO A 158 4.39 6.91 -0.98
N LEU A 159 3.77 7.39 0.11
CA LEU A 159 4.43 8.24 1.08
C LEU A 159 5.62 7.52 1.76
N GLY A 160 5.40 6.30 2.23
CA GLY A 160 6.44 5.47 2.85
C GLY A 160 7.54 5.09 1.86
N SER A 161 7.20 4.80 0.61
CA SER A 161 8.18 4.54 -0.45
C SER A 161 9.08 5.76 -0.72
N ALA A 162 8.49 6.95 -0.78
CA ALA A 162 9.24 8.20 -0.93
C ALA A 162 10.14 8.46 0.27
N LEU A 163 9.57 8.48 1.48
CA LEU A 163 10.33 8.73 2.71
C LEU A 163 11.40 7.67 2.94
N GLY A 164 11.11 6.39 2.63
CA GLY A 164 12.08 5.30 2.74
C GLY A 164 13.29 5.53 1.86
N ALA A 165 13.09 5.95 0.61
CA ALA A 165 14.19 6.21 -0.29
C ALA A 165 15.15 7.29 0.27
N ILE A 166 14.63 8.44 0.71
CA ILE A 166 15.47 9.52 1.20
C ILE A 166 16.03 9.25 2.60
N LEU A 167 15.25 8.68 3.52
CA LEU A 167 15.70 8.42 4.89
C LEU A 167 16.77 7.33 4.94
N ILE A 168 16.56 6.23 4.22
CA ILE A 168 17.53 5.12 4.22
C ILE A 168 18.81 5.52 3.50
N SER A 169 18.72 6.22 2.35
CA SER A 169 19.92 6.70 1.67
C SER A 169 20.71 7.72 2.50
N ALA A 170 20.02 8.64 3.19
CA ALA A 170 20.66 9.61 4.08
C ALA A 170 21.32 8.92 5.27
N LEU A 171 20.67 7.93 5.89
CA LEU A 171 21.27 7.12 6.98
C LEU A 171 22.52 6.37 6.50
N ILE A 172 22.46 5.75 5.32
CA ILE A 172 23.61 5.05 4.74
C ILE A 172 24.74 6.02 4.46
N ALA A 173 24.46 7.18 3.85
CA ALA A 173 25.47 8.19 3.54
C ALA A 173 26.10 8.77 4.81
N TRP A 174 25.30 9.02 5.86
CA TRP A 174 25.79 9.58 7.12
C TRP A 174 26.59 8.56 7.97
N LEU A 175 26.12 7.31 8.04
CA LEU A 175 26.71 6.28 8.89
C LEU A 175 27.77 5.44 8.17
N GLY A 176 27.88 5.55 6.85
CA GLY A 176 28.76 4.72 6.01
C GLY A 176 28.40 3.22 6.03
N SER A 177 27.19 2.85 6.47
CA SER A 177 26.80 1.45 6.69
C SER A 177 25.31 1.22 6.46
N TRP A 178 24.96 0.31 5.53
CA TRP A 178 23.60 -0.13 5.35
C TRP A 178 23.08 -0.93 6.57
N ARG A 179 23.96 -1.61 7.29
CA ARG A 179 23.61 -2.38 8.50
C ARG A 179 23.09 -1.47 9.61
N LEU A 180 23.77 -0.37 9.88
CA LEU A 180 23.33 0.60 10.88
C LEU A 180 22.02 1.26 10.48
N ALA A 181 21.82 1.57 9.19
CA ALA A 181 20.55 2.09 8.70
C ALA A 181 19.39 1.10 8.96
N PHE A 182 19.59 -0.22 8.76
CA PHE A 182 18.59 -1.25 9.05
C PHE A 182 18.28 -1.38 10.54
N VAL A 183 19.30 -1.27 11.41
CA VAL A 183 19.08 -1.27 12.87
C VAL A 183 18.24 -0.07 13.29
N ILE A 184 18.57 1.13 12.81
CA ILE A 184 17.85 2.35 13.17
C ILE A 184 16.39 2.28 12.66
N ALA A 185 16.18 1.85 11.42
CA ALA A 185 14.84 1.65 10.88
C ALA A 185 14.04 0.64 11.72
N GLY A 186 14.63 -0.53 12.02
CA GLY A 186 13.97 -1.57 12.82
C GLY A 186 13.65 -1.13 14.25
N VAL A 187 14.54 -0.41 14.91
CA VAL A 187 14.29 0.15 16.25
C VAL A 187 13.17 1.20 16.18
N GLY A 188 13.20 2.09 15.19
CA GLY A 188 12.12 3.05 14.96
C GLY A 188 10.75 2.37 14.76
N THR A 189 10.73 1.28 14.00
CA THR A 189 9.54 0.46 13.78
C THR A 189 9.04 -0.20 15.08
N ILE A 190 9.95 -0.75 15.91
CA ILE A 190 9.59 -1.32 17.22
C ILE A 190 8.96 -0.24 18.12
N LEU A 191 9.54 0.95 18.18
CA LEU A 191 9.00 2.05 18.97
C LEU A 191 7.60 2.47 18.47
N ALA A 192 7.40 2.56 17.15
CA ALA A 192 6.10 2.84 16.57
C ALA A 192 5.07 1.75 16.92
N GLY A 193 5.48 0.47 16.94
CA GLY A 193 4.64 -0.64 17.37
C GLY A 193 4.20 -0.54 18.82
N VAL A 194 5.12 -0.18 19.72
CA VAL A 194 4.81 0.03 21.14
C VAL A 194 3.84 1.20 21.32
N LEU A 195 4.04 2.31 20.59
CA LEU A 195 3.14 3.47 20.63
C LEU A 195 1.74 3.11 20.09
N ALA A 196 1.67 2.41 18.97
CA ALA A 196 0.41 1.94 18.41
C ALA A 196 -0.33 1.01 19.37
N TRP A 197 0.38 0.06 19.99
CA TRP A 197 -0.18 -0.84 21.00
C TRP A 197 -0.73 -0.11 22.21
N LYS A 198 -0.09 0.95 22.66
CA LYS A 198 -0.57 1.76 23.79
C LYS A 198 -1.77 2.61 23.44
N TYR A 199 -1.86 3.14 22.21
CA TYR A 199 -2.89 4.10 21.81
C TYR A 199 -4.13 3.42 21.22
N ILE A 200 -3.97 2.47 20.29
CA ILE A 200 -5.10 1.81 19.60
C ILE A 200 -5.93 1.00 20.59
N ARG A 201 -7.26 1.00 20.42
CA ARG A 201 -8.22 0.14 21.12
C ARG A 201 -9.04 -0.64 20.10
N ASN A 202 -9.64 -1.76 20.54
CA ASN A 202 -10.44 -2.61 19.65
C ASN A 202 -11.77 -1.94 19.31
N HIS A 203 -12.39 -1.32 20.30
CA HIS A 203 -13.68 -0.64 20.17
C HIS A 203 -13.61 0.82 20.65
N PRO A 204 -14.41 1.73 20.05
CA PRO A 204 -14.46 3.13 20.46
C PRO A 204 -14.79 3.33 21.96
N SER A 205 -15.65 2.47 22.52
CA SER A 205 -16.05 2.50 23.93
C SER A 205 -14.91 2.20 24.93
N GLU A 206 -13.82 1.57 24.46
CA GLU A 206 -12.67 1.24 25.31
C GLU A 206 -11.63 2.37 25.39
N HIS A 207 -11.75 3.39 24.54
CA HIS A 207 -10.73 4.42 24.43
C HIS A 207 -11.06 5.63 25.34
N PRO A 208 -10.17 5.97 26.32
CA PRO A 208 -10.45 7.01 27.30
C PRO A 208 -10.61 8.43 26.71
N GLY A 209 -10.12 8.66 25.50
CA GLY A 209 -10.24 9.96 24.82
C GLY A 209 -11.49 10.12 23.96
N VAL A 210 -12.32 9.08 23.82
CA VAL A 210 -13.58 9.14 23.05
C VAL A 210 -14.68 9.68 23.97
N ASN A 211 -15.29 10.80 23.55
CA ASN A 211 -16.43 11.35 24.28
C ASN A 211 -17.75 10.73 23.81
N GLU A 212 -18.83 10.96 24.57
CA GLU A 212 -20.17 10.41 24.27
C GLU A 212 -20.67 10.82 22.89
N ALA A 213 -20.35 12.02 22.42
CA ALA A 213 -20.77 12.52 21.11
C ALA A 213 -20.11 11.70 19.97
N GLU A 214 -18.79 11.41 20.04
CA GLU A 214 -18.10 10.57 19.06
C GLU A 214 -18.57 9.11 19.14
N LEU A 215 -18.74 8.57 20.36
CA LEU A 215 -19.23 7.21 20.55
C LEU A 215 -20.63 7.02 19.95
N ARG A 216 -21.55 7.96 20.20
CA ARG A 216 -22.90 7.94 19.64
C ARG A 216 -22.87 8.02 18.12
N HIS A 217 -22.10 8.95 17.54
CA HIS A 217 -21.93 9.11 16.10
C HIS A 217 -21.50 7.78 15.43
N ILE A 218 -20.50 7.10 15.99
CA ILE A 218 -20.00 5.84 15.45
C ILE A 218 -21.03 4.71 15.61
N THR A 219 -21.68 4.62 16.77
CA THR A 219 -22.62 3.51 17.07
C THR A 219 -23.91 3.63 16.24
N GLU A 220 -24.50 4.81 16.17
CA GLU A 220 -25.73 5.06 15.38
C GLU A 220 -25.45 4.91 13.88
N GLY A 221 -24.32 5.45 13.39
CA GLY A 221 -23.92 5.30 12.01
C GLY A 221 -23.71 3.86 11.56
N ASN A 222 -23.25 2.97 12.46
CA ASN A 222 -23.01 1.56 12.17
C ASN A 222 -24.24 0.66 12.39
N ALA A 223 -25.23 1.07 13.20
CA ALA A 223 -26.42 0.26 13.47
C ALA A 223 -27.21 -0.09 12.20
N SER A 224 -27.36 0.85 11.28
CA SER A 224 -28.04 0.66 9.99
C SER A 224 -27.25 -0.26 9.03
N ALA A 225 -25.92 -0.25 9.09
CA ALA A 225 -25.08 -1.04 8.20
C ALA A 225 -25.07 -2.54 8.54
N HIS A 226 -25.19 -2.90 9.83
CA HIS A 226 -25.25 -4.31 10.26
C HIS A 226 -26.53 -5.00 9.82
N ALA A 227 -27.65 -4.27 9.73
CA ALA A 227 -28.91 -4.80 9.25
C ALA A 227 -28.91 -5.13 7.72
N ALA A 228 -28.07 -4.43 6.94
CA ALA A 228 -28.00 -4.63 5.49
C ALA A 228 -27.03 -5.75 5.05
N ALA A 229 -26.11 -6.18 5.95
CA ALA A 229 -25.04 -7.13 5.61
C ALA A 229 -25.48 -8.62 5.54
N ALA A 230 -26.72 -8.95 5.90
CA ALA A 230 -27.20 -10.33 6.06
C ALA A 230 -27.67 -11.02 4.77
N LYS A 231 -27.38 -10.51 3.55
CA LYS A 231 -27.82 -11.10 2.29
C LYS A 231 -26.74 -11.92 1.58
N ALA A 232 -27.13 -13.17 1.30
CA ALA A 232 -26.54 -14.25 0.50
C ALA A 232 -25.15 -14.05 -0.14
N SER A 233 -24.19 -14.89 0.23
CA SER A 233 -22.89 -15.02 -0.45
C SER A 233 -23.03 -15.81 -1.76
N ILE A 234 -22.68 -15.22 -2.89
CA ILE A 234 -22.52 -15.94 -4.16
C ILE A 234 -21.12 -16.58 -4.17
N PRO A 235 -20.98 -17.84 -4.64
CA PRO A 235 -19.69 -18.51 -4.71
C PRO A 235 -18.68 -17.73 -5.59
N LEU A 236 -17.44 -17.61 -5.13
CA LEU A 236 -16.36 -16.90 -5.85
C LEU A 236 -16.19 -17.41 -7.31
N ARG A 237 -16.41 -18.71 -7.55
CA ARG A 237 -16.35 -19.31 -8.90
C ARG A 237 -17.32 -18.68 -9.91
N VAL A 238 -18.48 -18.19 -9.45
CA VAL A 238 -19.45 -17.53 -10.32
C VAL A 238 -19.00 -16.10 -10.62
N LEU A 239 -18.43 -15.43 -9.62
CA LEU A 239 -17.89 -14.08 -9.77
C LEU A 239 -16.70 -14.02 -10.73
N LEU A 240 -15.81 -15.03 -10.71
CA LEU A 240 -14.64 -15.12 -11.59
C LEU A 240 -14.98 -15.26 -13.09
N LYS A 241 -16.20 -15.65 -13.42
CA LYS A 241 -16.68 -15.71 -14.83
C LYS A 241 -17.11 -14.35 -15.38
N ASP A 242 -17.30 -13.36 -14.53
CA ASP A 242 -17.67 -12.01 -14.97
C ASP A 242 -16.46 -11.28 -15.56
N ARG A 243 -16.61 -10.76 -16.78
CA ARG A 243 -15.56 -10.05 -17.52
C ARG A 243 -15.03 -8.83 -16.76
N SER A 244 -15.91 -8.07 -16.10
CA SER A 244 -15.50 -6.88 -15.37
C SER A 244 -14.71 -7.24 -14.11
N ILE A 245 -15.06 -8.34 -13.41
CA ILE A 245 -14.36 -8.82 -12.22
C ILE A 245 -12.99 -9.35 -12.60
N PHE A 246 -12.90 -10.15 -13.67
CA PHE A 246 -11.60 -10.62 -14.18
C PHE A 246 -10.71 -9.43 -14.58
N ALA A 247 -11.26 -8.48 -15.36
CA ALA A 247 -10.54 -7.30 -15.81
C ALA A 247 -10.09 -6.41 -14.63
N MET A 248 -10.89 -6.30 -13.56
CA MET A 248 -10.51 -5.61 -12.34
C MET A 248 -9.29 -6.28 -11.66
N PHE A 249 -9.28 -7.60 -11.52
CA PHE A 249 -8.14 -8.32 -10.91
C PHE A 249 -6.87 -8.21 -11.76
N ALA A 250 -6.99 -8.44 -13.06
CA ALA A 250 -5.87 -8.33 -13.99
C ALA A 250 -5.32 -6.91 -14.09
N GLY A 251 -6.19 -5.91 -14.17
CA GLY A 251 -5.81 -4.49 -14.17
C GLY A 251 -5.08 -4.09 -12.89
N TYR A 252 -5.60 -4.50 -11.72
CA TYR A 252 -4.94 -4.23 -10.44
C TYR A 252 -3.58 -4.92 -10.31
N SER A 253 -3.45 -6.16 -10.82
CA SER A 253 -2.15 -6.85 -10.87
C SER A 253 -1.14 -6.09 -11.72
N CYS A 254 -1.56 -5.53 -12.86
CA CYS A 254 -0.69 -4.70 -13.69
C CYS A 254 -0.30 -3.37 -13.01
N ILE A 255 -1.23 -2.74 -12.26
CA ILE A 255 -0.93 -1.53 -11.46
C ILE A 255 0.18 -1.84 -10.44
N LEU A 256 0.02 -2.93 -9.68
CA LEU A 256 1.01 -3.34 -8.70
C LEU A 256 2.31 -3.86 -9.35
N ALA A 257 2.25 -4.39 -10.57
CA ALA A 257 3.45 -4.77 -11.32
C ALA A 257 4.33 -3.54 -11.61
N VAL A 258 3.74 -2.44 -12.05
CA VAL A 258 4.49 -1.18 -12.25
C VAL A 258 4.96 -0.63 -10.92
N PHE A 259 4.08 -0.51 -9.92
CA PHE A 259 4.41 0.08 -8.63
C PHE A 259 5.51 -0.69 -7.88
N TYR A 260 5.36 -2.02 -7.71
CA TYR A 260 6.36 -2.83 -7.01
C TYR A 260 7.64 -3.00 -7.82
N GLY A 261 7.53 -3.05 -9.15
CA GLY A 261 8.70 -3.09 -10.01
C GLY A 261 9.57 -1.84 -9.86
N LEU A 262 8.96 -0.66 -9.90
CA LEU A 262 9.66 0.60 -9.65
C LEU A 262 10.16 0.70 -8.19
N LEU A 263 9.35 0.29 -7.20
CA LEU A 263 9.76 0.29 -5.80
C LEU A 263 11.03 -0.54 -5.55
N THR A 264 11.13 -1.69 -6.20
CA THR A 264 12.21 -2.65 -5.96
C THR A 264 13.45 -2.37 -6.80
N TRP A 265 13.29 -1.95 -8.06
CA TRP A 265 14.40 -1.83 -9.00
C TRP A 265 14.83 -0.41 -9.36
N MET A 266 14.02 0.61 -9.04
CA MET A 266 14.34 2.00 -9.37
C MET A 266 15.67 2.48 -8.79
N PRO A 267 16.01 2.20 -7.50
CA PRO A 267 17.31 2.59 -6.95
C PRO A 267 18.48 1.97 -7.72
N SER A 268 18.42 0.66 -7.97
CA SER A 268 19.47 -0.04 -8.74
C SER A 268 19.59 0.48 -10.18
N TYR A 269 18.46 0.77 -10.83
CA TYR A 269 18.44 1.38 -12.17
C TYR A 269 19.15 2.74 -12.19
N LEU A 270 18.79 3.63 -11.27
CA LEU A 270 19.38 4.97 -11.19
C LEU A 270 20.87 4.91 -10.85
N HIS A 271 21.27 3.98 -9.99
CA HIS A 271 22.67 3.80 -9.62
C HIS A 271 23.50 3.19 -10.77
N LYS A 272 23.05 2.08 -11.36
CA LYS A 272 23.82 1.30 -12.35
C LYS A 272 23.82 1.94 -13.74
N GLU A 273 22.68 2.47 -14.23
CA GLU A 273 22.57 3.03 -15.57
C GLU A 273 22.90 4.53 -15.61
N HIS A 274 22.59 5.27 -14.55
CA HIS A 274 22.79 6.73 -14.52
C HIS A 274 23.93 7.18 -13.61
N GLY A 275 24.63 6.25 -12.93
CA GLY A 275 25.81 6.54 -12.13
C GLY A 275 25.54 7.40 -10.89
N LEU A 276 24.29 7.47 -10.42
CA LEU A 276 23.96 8.26 -9.25
C LEU A 276 24.55 7.61 -7.98
N ASP A 277 25.16 8.42 -7.12
CA ASP A 277 25.55 7.98 -5.78
C ASP A 277 24.32 7.70 -4.91
N ILE A 278 24.54 7.10 -3.73
CA ILE A 278 23.45 6.68 -2.83
C ILE A 278 22.53 7.85 -2.46
N SER A 279 23.08 9.05 -2.21
CA SER A 279 22.30 10.23 -1.82
C SER A 279 21.45 10.76 -2.97
N ALA A 280 22.06 10.95 -4.16
CA ALA A 280 21.37 11.42 -5.36
C ALA A 280 20.31 10.42 -5.83
N MET A 281 20.61 9.11 -5.79
CA MET A 281 19.68 8.02 -6.06
C MET A 281 18.48 8.05 -5.10
N GLY A 282 18.72 8.21 -3.80
CA GLY A 282 17.67 8.32 -2.80
C GLY A 282 16.80 9.55 -3.01
N GLY A 283 17.40 10.71 -3.32
CA GLY A 283 16.69 11.94 -3.63
C GLY A 283 15.83 11.84 -4.89
N ALA A 284 16.35 11.25 -5.96
CA ALA A 284 15.60 11.03 -7.20
C ALA A 284 14.42 10.06 -6.96
N THR A 285 14.65 8.95 -6.25
CA THR A 285 13.61 7.99 -5.90
C THR A 285 12.53 8.63 -5.00
N PHE A 286 12.93 9.46 -4.04
CA PHE A 286 12.00 10.26 -3.23
C PHE A 286 11.09 11.13 -4.11
N LEU A 287 11.65 11.88 -5.04
CA LEU A 287 10.88 12.76 -5.93
C LEU A 287 9.86 11.97 -6.77
N ILE A 288 10.28 10.83 -7.33
CA ILE A 288 9.42 9.98 -8.16
C ILE A 288 8.22 9.46 -7.35
N PHE A 289 8.43 8.90 -6.16
CA PHE A 289 7.34 8.39 -5.33
C PHE A 289 6.52 9.49 -4.67
N MET A 290 7.12 10.65 -4.36
CA MET A 290 6.38 11.82 -3.86
C MET A 290 5.45 12.39 -4.93
N CYS A 291 5.87 12.46 -6.19
CA CYS A 291 4.98 12.76 -7.31
C CYS A 291 3.83 11.76 -7.41
N GLY A 292 4.10 10.47 -7.14
CA GLY A 292 3.05 9.46 -7.05
C GLY A 292 2.06 9.72 -5.92
N PHE A 293 2.53 10.06 -4.73
CA PHE A 293 1.68 10.40 -3.59
C PHE A 293 0.78 11.61 -3.89
N VAL A 294 1.35 12.68 -4.43
CA VAL A 294 0.61 13.87 -4.85
C VAL A 294 -0.38 13.53 -5.96
N GLY A 295 0.03 12.70 -6.92
CA GLY A 295 -0.83 12.21 -8.01
C GLY A 295 -2.04 11.45 -7.51
N GLU A 296 -1.89 10.60 -6.49
CA GLU A 296 -2.99 9.86 -5.88
C GLU A 296 -4.03 10.79 -5.25
N LEU A 297 -3.57 11.79 -4.47
CA LEU A 297 -4.47 12.77 -3.84
C LEU A 297 -5.21 13.61 -4.89
N ILE A 298 -4.49 14.12 -5.88
CA ILE A 298 -5.08 14.95 -6.95
C ILE A 298 -5.99 14.11 -7.84
N GLY A 299 -5.59 12.89 -8.21
CA GLY A 299 -6.40 11.98 -9.00
C GLY A 299 -7.70 11.61 -8.31
N GLY A 300 -7.65 11.28 -7.01
CA GLY A 300 -8.84 11.03 -6.21
C GLY A 300 -9.80 12.23 -6.19
N TRP A 301 -9.26 13.43 -5.93
CA TRP A 301 -10.06 14.66 -5.91
C TRP A 301 -10.68 14.99 -7.27
N ILE A 302 -9.94 14.86 -8.37
CA ILE A 302 -10.44 15.08 -9.73
C ILE A 302 -11.57 14.07 -10.04
N GLY A 303 -11.34 12.79 -9.76
CA GLY A 303 -12.32 11.73 -10.01
C GLY A 303 -13.62 11.92 -9.24
N ASP A 304 -13.55 12.31 -7.96
CA ASP A 304 -14.72 12.58 -7.14
C ASP A 304 -15.50 13.81 -7.64
N ARG A 305 -14.77 14.90 -7.95
CA ARG A 305 -15.40 16.12 -8.47
C ARG A 305 -16.05 15.89 -9.83
N TRP A 306 -15.40 15.12 -10.70
CA TRP A 306 -15.94 14.82 -12.02
C TRP A 306 -17.18 13.91 -11.94
N ARG A 307 -17.19 12.93 -11.05
CA ARG A 307 -18.41 12.13 -10.79
C ARG A 307 -19.55 12.99 -10.22
N ALA A 308 -19.24 13.89 -9.30
CA ALA A 308 -20.22 14.80 -8.72
C ALA A 308 -20.85 15.77 -9.73
N SER A 309 -20.20 16.05 -10.88
CA SER A 309 -20.77 16.86 -11.96
C SER A 309 -21.83 16.13 -12.83
N GLY A 310 -22.16 14.86 -12.51
CA GLY A 310 -23.15 14.09 -13.23
C GLY A 310 -22.61 13.35 -14.47
N ALA A 311 -21.30 13.34 -14.67
CA ALA A 311 -20.67 12.57 -15.76
C ALA A 311 -20.85 11.06 -15.55
N SER A 312 -20.98 10.30 -16.66
CA SER A 312 -21.20 8.86 -16.56
C SER A 312 -20.02 8.16 -15.86
N PRO A 313 -20.27 7.23 -14.91
CA PRO A 313 -19.21 6.51 -14.20
C PRO A 313 -18.23 5.82 -15.16
N ASN A 314 -18.72 5.24 -16.25
CA ASN A 314 -17.88 4.59 -17.26
C ASN A 314 -16.91 5.56 -17.94
N LEU A 315 -17.35 6.79 -18.27
CA LEU A 315 -16.47 7.78 -18.88
C LEU A 315 -15.39 8.22 -17.89
N VAL A 316 -15.80 8.62 -16.69
CA VAL A 316 -14.87 9.12 -15.67
C VAL A 316 -13.81 8.07 -15.34
N MET A 317 -14.22 6.85 -14.98
CA MET A 317 -13.29 5.80 -14.58
C MET A 317 -12.38 5.32 -15.72
N ARG A 318 -12.89 5.24 -16.96
CA ARG A 318 -12.05 4.89 -18.10
C ARG A 318 -11.00 5.95 -18.39
N VAL A 319 -11.34 7.23 -18.35
CA VAL A 319 -10.35 8.29 -18.55
C VAL A 319 -9.36 8.30 -17.40
N MET A 320 -9.81 8.18 -16.14
CA MET A 320 -8.95 8.17 -14.96
C MET A 320 -7.98 7.00 -14.97
N PHE A 321 -8.40 5.80 -15.37
CA PHE A 321 -7.53 4.62 -15.32
C PHE A 321 -6.81 4.36 -16.66
N SER A 322 -7.55 4.27 -17.76
CA SER A 322 -6.93 3.99 -19.06
C SER A 322 -6.15 5.19 -19.59
N GLY A 323 -6.70 6.40 -19.47
CA GLY A 323 -6.02 7.63 -19.94
C GLY A 323 -4.73 7.87 -19.15
N SER A 324 -4.79 7.83 -17.82
CA SER A 324 -3.61 8.07 -16.98
C SER A 324 -2.52 7.01 -17.18
N SER A 325 -2.90 5.73 -17.33
CA SER A 325 -1.93 4.66 -17.55
C SER A 325 -1.26 4.73 -18.93
N LEU A 326 -1.96 5.22 -19.97
CA LEU A 326 -1.34 5.47 -21.28
C LEU A 326 -0.34 6.63 -21.24
N VAL A 327 -0.65 7.70 -20.48
CA VAL A 327 0.33 8.79 -20.26
C VAL A 327 1.55 8.24 -19.52
N ALA A 328 1.35 7.43 -18.48
CA ALA A 328 2.45 6.80 -17.76
C ALA A 328 3.28 5.88 -18.67
N ALA A 329 2.64 5.08 -19.54
CA ALA A 329 3.32 4.23 -20.52
C ALA A 329 4.18 5.04 -21.46
N ALA A 330 3.65 6.16 -22.00
CA ALA A 330 4.40 7.05 -22.89
C ALA A 330 5.61 7.68 -22.17
N CYS A 331 5.47 8.10 -20.92
CA CYS A 331 6.55 8.65 -20.12
C CYS A 331 7.63 7.61 -19.80
N ILE A 332 7.26 6.37 -19.43
CA ILE A 332 8.21 5.28 -19.16
C ILE A 332 8.93 4.89 -20.48
N LEU A 333 8.21 4.86 -21.59
CA LEU A 333 8.80 4.61 -22.90
C LEU A 333 9.80 5.70 -23.26
N GLY A 334 9.45 6.98 -23.07
CA GLY A 334 10.37 8.11 -23.25
C GLY A 334 11.62 7.97 -22.39
N ALA A 335 11.46 7.59 -21.11
CA ALA A 335 12.58 7.38 -20.20
C ALA A 335 13.54 6.26 -20.67
N ALA A 336 13.02 5.24 -21.38
CA ALA A 336 13.84 4.15 -21.91
C ALA A 336 14.78 4.58 -23.07
N TYR A 337 14.44 5.68 -23.77
CA TYR A 337 15.22 6.16 -24.91
C TYR A 337 16.06 7.43 -24.64
N VAL A 338 15.80 8.10 -23.51
CA VAL A 338 16.50 9.33 -23.16
C VAL A 338 17.72 9.03 -22.30
N GLY A 339 18.90 9.50 -22.74
CA GLY A 339 20.17 9.33 -21.98
C GLY A 339 20.39 10.37 -20.87
N ASN A 340 19.63 11.48 -20.85
CA ASN A 340 19.80 12.53 -19.84
C ASN A 340 19.11 12.15 -18.52
N THR A 341 19.86 12.03 -17.43
CA THR A 341 19.38 11.63 -16.11
C THR A 341 18.25 12.51 -15.58
N GLY A 342 18.35 13.82 -15.74
CA GLY A 342 17.31 14.77 -15.30
C GLY A 342 15.99 14.59 -16.05
N ALA A 343 16.07 14.37 -17.37
CA ALA A 343 14.89 14.09 -18.18
C ALA A 343 14.25 12.73 -17.83
N VAL A 344 15.05 11.70 -17.57
CA VAL A 344 14.57 10.39 -17.10
C VAL A 344 13.82 10.52 -15.78
N ILE A 345 14.41 11.19 -14.78
CA ILE A 345 13.76 11.42 -13.48
C ILE A 345 12.44 12.19 -13.68
N THR A 346 12.43 13.24 -14.51
CA THR A 346 11.21 14.01 -14.78
C THR A 346 10.12 13.16 -15.43
N LEU A 347 10.46 12.35 -16.43
CA LEU A 347 9.51 11.45 -17.10
C LEU A 347 8.96 10.40 -16.11
N LEU A 348 9.79 9.85 -15.24
CA LEU A 348 9.37 8.90 -14.23
C LEU A 348 8.52 9.55 -13.13
N CYS A 349 8.77 10.81 -12.76
CA CYS A 349 7.89 11.60 -11.88
C CYS A 349 6.50 11.75 -12.49
N VAL A 350 6.42 12.14 -13.77
CA VAL A 350 5.14 12.25 -14.49
C VAL A 350 4.46 10.90 -14.61
N ALA A 351 5.19 9.84 -14.93
CA ALA A 351 4.65 8.48 -15.00
C ALA A 351 4.03 8.05 -13.66
N MET A 352 4.77 8.24 -12.56
CA MET A 352 4.27 7.89 -11.22
C MET A 352 3.09 8.76 -10.80
N PHE A 353 3.08 10.05 -11.12
CA PHE A 353 1.95 10.93 -10.87
C PHE A 353 0.67 10.39 -11.50
N PHE A 354 0.71 10.01 -12.77
CA PHE A 354 -0.47 9.53 -13.48
C PHE A 354 -0.83 8.06 -13.15
N ILE A 355 0.14 7.18 -12.93
CA ILE A 355 -0.17 5.78 -12.58
C ILE A 355 -0.90 5.68 -11.24
N ARG A 356 -0.62 6.60 -10.30
CA ARG A 356 -1.28 6.61 -8.99
C ARG A 356 -2.72 7.12 -9.01
N TRP A 357 -3.20 7.69 -10.11
CA TRP A 357 -4.65 7.93 -10.32
C TRP A 357 -5.44 6.61 -10.26
N CYS A 358 -4.79 5.49 -10.57
CA CYS A 358 -5.36 4.16 -10.41
C CYS A 358 -5.54 3.73 -8.93
N GLY A 359 -5.14 4.53 -7.92
CA GLY A 359 -5.43 4.26 -6.51
C GLY A 359 -6.95 4.11 -6.24
N MET A 360 -7.79 4.78 -7.02
CA MET A 360 -9.25 4.63 -6.96
C MET A 360 -9.76 3.21 -7.33
N TYR A 361 -8.91 2.29 -7.79
CA TYR A 361 -9.29 0.89 -8.01
C TYR A 361 -9.85 0.22 -6.75
N TRP A 362 -9.46 0.67 -5.57
CA TRP A 362 -10.02 0.21 -4.30
C TRP A 362 -11.52 0.50 -4.11
N CYS A 363 -12.10 1.40 -4.90
CA CYS A 363 -13.55 1.63 -4.92
C CYS A 363 -14.30 0.57 -5.74
N LEU A 364 -13.64 -0.12 -6.69
CA LEU A 364 -14.29 -1.03 -7.64
C LEU A 364 -14.96 -2.24 -7.00
N PRO A 365 -14.37 -2.90 -5.98
CA PRO A 365 -15.04 -4.00 -5.28
C PRO A 365 -16.42 -3.62 -4.73
N ALA A 366 -16.57 -2.39 -4.23
CA ALA A 366 -17.85 -1.89 -3.73
C ALA A 366 -18.83 -1.55 -4.86
N ILE A 367 -18.35 -0.93 -5.94
CA ILE A 367 -19.16 -0.53 -7.10
C ILE A 367 -19.69 -1.77 -7.85
N ILE A 368 -18.80 -2.75 -8.11
CA ILE A 368 -19.13 -3.93 -8.91
C ILE A 368 -19.83 -5.01 -8.08
N GLY A 369 -19.40 -5.21 -6.83
CA GLY A 369 -19.87 -6.30 -5.99
C GLY A 369 -21.01 -5.95 -5.04
N GLY A 370 -21.27 -4.67 -4.84
CA GLY A 370 -22.21 -4.18 -3.84
C GLY A 370 -21.73 -4.47 -2.39
N PRO A 371 -22.51 -4.06 -1.38
CA PRO A 371 -22.10 -4.13 0.04
C PRO A 371 -21.76 -5.54 0.54
N SER A 372 -22.46 -6.56 0.05
CA SER A 372 -22.32 -7.96 0.51
C SER A 372 -21.05 -8.67 0.00
N ARG A 373 -20.39 -8.15 -1.06
CA ARG A 373 -19.28 -8.83 -1.76
C ARG A 373 -18.00 -8.03 -1.76
N THR A 374 -18.04 -6.77 -1.34
CA THR A 374 -16.88 -5.86 -1.32
C THR A 374 -15.66 -6.52 -0.66
N GLY A 375 -15.85 -7.21 0.46
CA GLY A 375 -14.74 -7.86 1.19
C GLY A 375 -14.07 -8.98 0.40
N VAL A 376 -14.87 -9.89 -0.19
CA VAL A 376 -14.32 -11.02 -0.97
C VAL A 376 -13.64 -10.53 -2.24
N LEU A 377 -14.27 -9.60 -2.97
CA LEU A 377 -13.69 -9.04 -4.19
C LEU A 377 -12.43 -8.20 -3.90
N GLY A 378 -12.46 -7.37 -2.86
CA GLY A 378 -11.31 -6.58 -2.45
C GLY A 378 -10.14 -7.45 -1.99
N GLY A 379 -10.42 -8.48 -1.19
CA GLY A 379 -9.41 -9.44 -0.74
C GLY A 379 -8.79 -10.23 -1.90
N THR A 380 -9.61 -10.71 -2.86
CA THR A 380 -9.11 -11.42 -4.05
C THR A 380 -8.33 -10.49 -4.97
N MET A 381 -8.79 -9.26 -5.18
CA MET A 381 -8.08 -8.24 -5.94
C MET A 381 -6.69 -7.97 -5.33
N ASN A 382 -6.64 -7.79 -4.02
CA ASN A 382 -5.38 -7.56 -3.30
C ASN A 382 -4.43 -8.76 -3.40
N PHE A 383 -4.94 -9.98 -3.26
CA PHE A 383 -4.14 -11.19 -3.44
C PHE A 383 -3.53 -11.27 -4.85
N CYS A 384 -4.35 -11.09 -5.90
CA CYS A 384 -3.88 -11.07 -7.29
C CYS A 384 -2.81 -9.99 -7.50
N GLY A 385 -3.03 -8.79 -6.95
CA GLY A 385 -2.06 -7.71 -7.03
C GLY A 385 -0.75 -8.02 -6.32
N ASN A 386 -0.78 -8.64 -5.14
CA ASN A 386 0.44 -9.02 -4.41
C ASN A 386 1.24 -10.13 -5.12
N MET A 387 0.61 -10.95 -5.98
CA MET A 387 1.34 -11.87 -6.85
C MET A 387 2.29 -11.15 -7.81
N ALA A 388 1.97 -9.91 -8.21
CA ALA A 388 2.93 -9.08 -8.95
C ALA A 388 4.18 -8.77 -8.13
N GLY A 389 4.03 -8.50 -6.82
CA GLY A 389 5.18 -8.32 -5.91
C GLY A 389 6.07 -9.56 -5.81
N VAL A 390 5.49 -10.76 -5.94
CA VAL A 390 6.25 -12.01 -5.99
C VAL A 390 6.99 -12.17 -7.33
N LEU A 391 6.31 -11.94 -8.44
CA LEU A 391 6.82 -12.32 -9.77
C LEU A 391 7.69 -11.21 -10.39
N VAL A 392 7.30 -9.95 -10.27
CA VAL A 392 7.95 -8.85 -11.01
C VAL A 392 9.41 -8.65 -10.64
N PRO A 393 9.82 -8.63 -9.35
CA PRO A 393 11.24 -8.47 -9.05
C PRO A 393 12.11 -9.57 -9.63
N ILE A 394 11.60 -10.82 -9.66
CA ILE A 394 12.30 -11.97 -10.28
C ILE A 394 12.39 -11.79 -11.80
N ILE A 395 11.26 -11.45 -12.45
CA ILE A 395 11.21 -11.24 -13.89
C ILE A 395 12.21 -10.15 -14.32
N ILE A 396 12.23 -9.02 -13.62
CA ILE A 396 13.17 -7.93 -13.92
C ILE A 396 14.61 -8.37 -13.67
N GLY A 397 14.88 -9.09 -12.58
CA GLY A 397 16.20 -9.65 -12.30
C GLY A 397 16.70 -10.57 -13.42
N LEU A 398 15.84 -11.44 -13.92
CA LEU A 398 16.14 -12.31 -15.07
C LEU A 398 16.36 -11.51 -16.36
N ILE A 399 15.49 -10.52 -16.65
CA ILE A 399 15.65 -9.64 -17.80
C ILE A 399 17.02 -8.97 -17.77
N VAL A 400 17.39 -8.35 -16.65
CA VAL A 400 18.68 -7.66 -16.50
C VAL A 400 19.85 -8.65 -16.59
N GLN A 401 19.71 -9.85 -16.02
CA GLN A 401 20.75 -10.87 -16.09
C GLN A 401 21.03 -11.35 -17.52
N PHE A 402 19.98 -11.58 -18.33
CA PHE A 402 20.13 -12.09 -19.68
C PHE A 402 20.47 -11.02 -20.72
N THR A 403 20.01 -9.78 -20.50
CA THR A 403 20.17 -8.69 -21.48
C THR A 403 21.31 -7.73 -21.12
N GLY A 404 21.76 -7.72 -19.86
CA GLY A 404 22.75 -6.76 -19.36
C GLY A 404 22.26 -5.31 -19.25
N ALA A 405 20.97 -5.03 -19.52
CA ALA A 405 20.43 -3.69 -19.60
C ALA A 405 19.05 -3.55 -18.94
N TYR A 406 18.79 -2.39 -18.34
CA TYR A 406 17.47 -2.06 -17.77
C TYR A 406 16.45 -1.62 -18.82
N PHE A 407 16.86 -1.40 -20.07
CA PHE A 407 15.96 -1.03 -21.17
C PHE A 407 14.74 -1.97 -21.27
N PHE A 408 14.96 -3.28 -21.30
CA PHE A 408 13.88 -4.25 -21.40
C PHE A 408 13.02 -4.34 -20.14
N ALA A 409 13.55 -3.96 -18.97
CA ALA A 409 12.78 -3.80 -17.75
C ALA A 409 11.79 -2.62 -17.86
N LEU A 410 12.23 -1.49 -18.43
CA LEU A 410 11.34 -0.35 -18.71
C LEU A 410 10.27 -0.71 -19.74
N ILE A 411 10.62 -1.45 -20.81
CA ILE A 411 9.64 -1.95 -21.79
C ILE A 411 8.62 -2.89 -21.14
N PHE A 412 9.01 -3.73 -20.19
CA PHE A 412 8.07 -4.55 -19.40
C PHE A 412 7.07 -3.64 -18.63
N PHE A 413 7.53 -2.55 -18.02
CA PHE A 413 6.62 -1.62 -17.33
C PHE A 413 5.72 -0.87 -18.31
N VAL A 414 6.19 -0.51 -19.51
CA VAL A 414 5.36 0.04 -20.59
C VAL A 414 4.23 -0.94 -20.95
N ALA A 415 4.57 -2.21 -21.18
CA ALA A 415 3.59 -3.25 -21.48
C ALA A 415 2.56 -3.41 -20.35
N ALA A 416 3.00 -3.43 -19.09
CA ALA A 416 2.12 -3.48 -17.94
C ALA A 416 1.19 -2.26 -17.87
N ALA A 417 1.70 -1.04 -18.11
CA ALA A 417 0.90 0.19 -18.12
C ALA A 417 -0.14 0.20 -19.26
N VAL A 418 0.20 -0.29 -20.43
CA VAL A 418 -0.76 -0.48 -21.55
C VAL A 418 -1.82 -1.52 -21.17
N LEU A 419 -1.43 -2.62 -20.53
CA LEU A 419 -2.38 -3.63 -20.06
C LEU A 419 -3.35 -3.08 -19.00
N ILE A 420 -2.92 -2.14 -18.14
CA ILE A 420 -3.85 -1.42 -17.24
C ILE A 420 -4.93 -0.72 -18.08
N ALA A 421 -4.54 0.01 -19.13
CA ALA A 421 -5.51 0.70 -20.00
C ALA A 421 -6.48 -0.27 -20.65
N VAL A 422 -5.98 -1.39 -21.17
CA VAL A 422 -6.80 -2.43 -21.80
C VAL A 422 -7.81 -3.02 -20.81
N PHE A 423 -7.34 -3.53 -19.67
CA PHE A 423 -8.22 -4.16 -18.68
C PHE A 423 -9.19 -3.15 -18.08
N SER A 424 -8.77 -1.93 -17.78
CA SER A 424 -9.67 -0.88 -17.29
C SER A 424 -10.76 -0.51 -18.30
N SER A 425 -10.48 -0.54 -19.60
CA SER A 425 -11.47 -0.29 -20.63
C SER A 425 -12.56 -1.38 -20.75
N LEU A 426 -12.23 -2.60 -20.28
CA LEU A 426 -13.13 -3.76 -20.30
C LEU A 426 -14.13 -3.78 -19.14
N ILE A 427 -13.90 -2.97 -18.11
CA ILE A 427 -14.76 -2.89 -16.92
C ILE A 427 -16.00 -2.06 -17.22
N ASP A 428 -17.15 -2.57 -16.77
CA ASP A 428 -18.38 -1.78 -16.66
C ASP A 428 -18.52 -1.26 -15.23
N TYR A 429 -18.39 0.06 -15.08
CA TYR A 429 -18.33 0.79 -13.79
C TYR A 429 -19.72 1.19 -13.27
N ARG A 430 -20.78 0.67 -13.82
CA ARG A 430 -22.13 0.89 -13.28
C ARG A 430 -22.34 0.01 -12.05
N GLU A 431 -23.06 0.56 -11.08
CA GLU A 431 -23.50 -0.25 -9.95
C GLU A 431 -24.39 -1.41 -10.46
N ARG A 432 -24.06 -2.61 -10.07
CA ARG A 432 -24.82 -3.80 -10.45
C ARG A 432 -25.66 -4.26 -9.26
N THR A 433 -26.95 -4.31 -9.43
CA THR A 433 -27.87 -5.05 -8.58
C THR A 433 -27.82 -6.52 -9.00
N PHE A 434 -27.08 -7.34 -8.26
CA PHE A 434 -27.08 -8.80 -8.44
C PHE A 434 -28.10 -9.45 -7.52
#